data_784d229de658d041bd45059ef2242ec8
#
_entry.id   784d229de658d041bd45059ef2242ec8
#
_cell.length_a   1.000
_cell.length_b   1.000
_cell.length_c   1.000
_cell.angle_alpha   90.00
_cell.angle_beta   90.00
_cell.angle_gamma   90.00
#
_symmetry.space_group_name_H-M   'P 1'
#
loop_
_entity.id
_entity.type
_entity.pdbx_description
1 polymer ?
#
loop_
_entity_poly.entity_id
_entity_poly.type
_entity_poly.pdbx_seq_one_letter_code
_entity_poly.pdbx_strand_id
1 'polypeptide(L)'
;YPRLDEEQVEHYISANVAAVKDVQARIGGAEAALANHLIMGPVIFARAGVRPYAVKNHGSDLEYTVKVHPERFVPYAREGLEPAASVLVGSFHTAASLWEAVPMEGLKEKTGLGPPGVDTDDFEPLAPDERPAAIRELAADIAAMPPGAEFGRDQDAAVEALEEFAAADGPRVIFVGKLIVSKGVDLLVAAWPLIHAANPGARLLLAGFGAYELGLRALVTAIEDGDLESAGHIAEEGRGLEGGVSAPLDYLTAFLSNLPAGYGEMAIASAGSVSFSGRLEHDEVARVDPAADAMVVPSTFPEAFGMVAAEAAASGALPVCAEHSGLAEVTAVLAEEVPAVAGLLGFRLGPRAVPDLAANVNEWLALDQAERSEAGRNIAESADRNWSWRGVAGDVISASQGKVRPVIEP
;
A
#
# COMPACT_ATOMS: atom_id res chain seq x y z
N TYR A 1 -9.48 5.23 20.64
CA TYR A 1 -10.83 5.42 21.21
C TYR A 1 -11.36 4.17 21.91
N PRO A 2 -11.13 2.91 21.43
CA PRO A 2 -11.70 1.72 22.07
C PRO A 2 -11.36 1.53 23.55
N ARG A 3 -10.22 2.10 24.00
CA ARG A 3 -9.75 2.00 25.40
C ARG A 3 -10.28 3.12 26.32
N LEU A 4 -10.94 4.13 25.76
CA LEU A 4 -11.52 5.24 26.53
C LEU A 4 -12.90 4.84 27.02
N ASP A 5 -13.31 5.30 28.19
CA ASP A 5 -14.69 5.21 28.65
C ASP A 5 -15.59 6.25 27.95
N GLU A 6 -16.89 6.23 28.21
CA GLU A 6 -17.84 7.14 27.54
C GLU A 6 -17.62 8.61 27.95
N GLU A 7 -17.29 8.88 29.20
CA GLU A 7 -17.03 10.23 29.70
C GLU A 7 -15.77 10.80 29.03
N GLN A 8 -14.72 10.00 28.88
CA GLN A 8 -13.49 10.38 28.18
C GLN A 8 -13.73 10.65 26.70
N VAL A 9 -14.56 9.84 26.02
CA VAL A 9 -14.92 10.07 24.62
C VAL A 9 -15.72 11.37 24.46
N GLU A 10 -16.73 11.61 25.31
CA GLU A 10 -17.52 12.83 25.25
C GLU A 10 -16.69 14.06 25.63
N HIS A 11 -15.77 13.96 26.59
CA HIS A 11 -14.82 15.02 26.90
C HIS A 11 -13.94 15.35 25.69
N TYR A 12 -13.38 14.32 25.02
CA TYR A 12 -12.58 14.50 23.80
C TYR A 12 -13.38 15.21 22.70
N ILE A 13 -14.60 14.76 22.43
CA ILE A 13 -15.46 15.38 21.42
C ILE A 13 -15.76 16.83 21.79
N SER A 14 -16.19 17.09 23.03
CA SER A 14 -16.56 18.43 23.49
C SER A 14 -15.42 19.44 23.41
N ALA A 15 -14.21 19.02 23.80
CA ALA A 15 -13.00 19.86 23.69
C ALA A 15 -12.70 20.23 22.24
N ASN A 16 -12.79 19.24 21.32
CA ASN A 16 -12.55 19.48 19.91
C ASN A 16 -13.66 20.31 19.26
N VAL A 17 -14.92 20.12 19.65
CA VAL A 17 -16.04 20.98 19.21
C VAL A 17 -15.80 22.45 19.59
N ALA A 18 -15.33 22.70 20.81
CA ALA A 18 -15.01 24.06 21.23
C ALA A 18 -13.86 24.66 20.41
N ALA A 19 -12.81 23.88 20.14
CA ALA A 19 -11.68 24.32 19.31
C ALA A 19 -12.11 24.61 17.87
N VAL A 20 -12.92 23.74 17.25
CA VAL A 20 -13.43 23.95 15.88
C VAL A 20 -14.31 25.20 15.80
N LYS A 21 -15.18 25.46 16.79
CA LYS A 21 -15.98 26.70 16.86
C LYS A 21 -15.11 27.96 16.98
N ASP A 22 -14.05 27.92 17.77
CA ASP A 22 -13.10 29.02 17.88
C ASP A 22 -12.39 29.29 16.54
N VAL A 23 -11.92 28.24 15.86
CA VAL A 23 -11.32 28.37 14.52
C VAL A 23 -12.30 28.97 13.53
N GLN A 24 -13.54 28.44 13.46
CA GLN A 24 -14.58 28.99 12.57
C GLN A 24 -14.86 30.48 12.81
N ALA A 25 -14.92 30.88 14.09
CA ALA A 25 -15.12 32.28 14.45
C ALA A 25 -13.98 33.19 13.97
N ARG A 26 -12.73 32.69 14.02
CA ARG A 26 -11.54 33.44 13.59
C ARG A 26 -11.44 33.59 12.06
N ILE A 27 -11.83 32.56 11.29
CA ILE A 27 -11.73 32.57 9.83
C ILE A 27 -13.01 33.07 9.13
N GLY A 28 -14.10 33.32 9.87
CA GLY A 28 -15.38 33.73 9.32
C GLY A 28 -16.18 32.61 8.62
N GLY A 29 -15.88 31.34 8.95
CA GLY A 29 -16.43 30.14 8.31
C GLY A 29 -15.53 29.55 7.24
N ALA A 30 -15.90 28.40 6.71
CA ALA A 30 -15.16 27.71 5.64
C ALA A 30 -16.08 27.45 4.44
N GLU A 31 -15.60 27.68 3.21
CA GLU A 31 -16.33 27.40 1.96
C GLU A 31 -16.33 25.89 1.66
N ALA A 32 -15.32 25.17 2.13
CA ALA A 32 -15.18 23.72 2.03
C ALA A 32 -14.52 23.19 3.31
N ALA A 33 -14.97 22.04 3.79
CA ALA A 33 -14.38 21.36 4.94
C ALA A 33 -14.35 19.85 4.72
N LEU A 34 -13.30 19.21 5.24
CA LEU A 34 -13.11 17.77 5.17
C LEU A 34 -12.88 17.21 6.58
N ALA A 35 -13.73 16.27 6.98
CA ALA A 35 -13.50 15.47 8.18
C ALA A 35 -12.86 14.14 7.79
N ASN A 36 -11.65 13.89 8.25
CA ASN A 36 -10.98 12.62 8.05
C ASN A 36 -11.49 11.58 9.04
N HIS A 37 -11.48 10.33 8.58
CA HIS A 37 -11.99 9.15 9.26
C HIS A 37 -13.53 9.15 9.44
N LEU A 38 -14.06 7.97 9.80
CA LEU A 38 -15.49 7.77 10.00
C LEU A 38 -15.95 8.24 11.38
N ILE A 39 -15.06 8.16 12.35
CA ILE A 39 -15.20 8.60 13.73
C ILE A 39 -13.96 9.40 14.12
N MET A 40 -14.01 10.26 14.92
CA MET A 40 -14.64 11.27 15.70
C MET A 40 -14.76 12.59 14.92
N GLY A 41 -13.93 12.79 13.86
CA GLY A 41 -13.91 14.02 13.06
C GLY A 41 -15.31 14.44 12.58
N PRO A 42 -16.08 13.53 11.93
CA PRO A 42 -17.41 13.88 11.45
C PRO A 42 -18.40 14.32 12.55
N VAL A 43 -18.45 13.62 13.68
CA VAL A 43 -19.33 13.99 14.80
C VAL A 43 -18.92 15.33 15.44
N ILE A 44 -17.61 15.61 15.51
CA ILE A 44 -17.09 16.91 15.96
C ILE A 44 -17.58 18.01 15.02
N PHE A 45 -17.47 17.84 13.71
CA PHE A 45 -17.99 18.81 12.72
C PHE A 45 -19.50 18.98 12.81
N ALA A 46 -20.25 17.89 12.96
CA ALA A 46 -21.70 17.92 13.12
C ALA A 46 -22.10 18.78 14.34
N ARG A 47 -21.52 18.51 15.51
CA ARG A 47 -21.78 19.21 16.77
C ARG A 47 -21.26 20.65 16.80
N ALA A 48 -20.16 20.91 16.07
CA ALA A 48 -19.65 22.28 15.92
C ALA A 48 -20.44 23.12 14.94
N GLY A 49 -21.34 22.52 14.14
CA GLY A 49 -22.14 23.23 13.14
C GLY A 49 -21.37 23.60 11.88
N VAL A 50 -20.27 22.89 11.59
CA VAL A 50 -19.52 23.06 10.33
C VAL A 50 -20.40 22.68 9.16
N ARG A 51 -20.53 23.55 8.16
CA ARG A 51 -21.29 23.31 6.90
C ARG A 51 -20.73 24.21 5.80
N PRO A 52 -20.63 23.71 4.53
CA PRO A 52 -20.72 22.31 4.15
C PRO A 52 -19.44 21.52 4.50
N TYR A 53 -19.52 20.19 4.63
CA TYR A 53 -18.36 19.34 4.74
C TYR A 53 -18.52 17.97 4.09
N ALA A 54 -17.41 17.42 3.61
CA ALA A 54 -17.29 16.02 3.22
C ALA A 54 -16.63 15.21 4.32
N VAL A 55 -16.84 13.90 4.31
CA VAL A 55 -16.14 12.94 5.16
C VAL A 55 -15.26 12.06 4.29
N LYS A 56 -14.00 11.83 4.67
CA LYS A 56 -13.12 10.88 3.99
C LYS A 56 -12.89 9.66 4.87
N ASN A 57 -13.44 8.51 4.45
CA ASN A 57 -13.22 7.23 5.11
C ASN A 57 -11.97 6.56 4.52
N HIS A 58 -10.97 6.36 5.37
CA HIS A 58 -9.71 5.70 5.02
C HIS A 58 -9.73 4.18 5.23
N GLY A 59 -10.83 3.61 5.73
CA GLY A 59 -11.02 2.19 5.96
C GLY A 59 -10.52 1.69 7.33
N SER A 60 -9.40 2.20 7.83
CA SER A 60 -8.79 1.66 9.05
C SER A 60 -9.65 1.77 10.30
N ASP A 61 -10.30 2.90 10.53
CA ASP A 61 -11.20 3.09 11.67
C ASP A 61 -12.52 2.33 11.49
N LEU A 62 -13.01 2.18 10.25
CA LEU A 62 -14.14 1.35 9.93
C LEU A 62 -13.87 -0.12 10.32
N GLU A 63 -12.78 -0.70 9.81
CA GLU A 63 -12.47 -2.12 9.97
C GLU A 63 -12.00 -2.45 11.41
N TYR A 64 -11.14 -1.61 12.01
CA TYR A 64 -10.50 -1.93 13.30
C TYR A 64 -11.18 -1.31 14.51
N THR A 65 -12.19 -0.45 14.31
CA THR A 65 -12.87 0.20 15.43
C THR A 65 -14.39 0.11 15.33
N VAL A 66 -14.99 0.59 14.24
CA VAL A 66 -16.46 0.64 14.11
C VAL A 66 -17.06 -0.75 14.00
N LYS A 67 -16.51 -1.61 13.11
CA LYS A 67 -16.99 -3.00 12.95
C LYS A 67 -16.68 -3.89 14.15
N VAL A 68 -15.59 -3.60 14.88
CA VAL A 68 -15.23 -4.37 16.08
C VAL A 68 -16.13 -4.01 17.28
N HIS A 69 -16.57 -2.76 17.39
CA HIS A 69 -17.39 -2.25 18.48
C HIS A 69 -18.62 -1.49 17.95
N PRO A 70 -19.52 -2.14 17.18
CA PRO A 70 -20.56 -1.43 16.43
C PRO A 70 -21.58 -0.74 17.32
N GLU A 71 -22.00 -1.36 18.45
CA GLU A 71 -22.96 -0.77 19.38
C GLU A 71 -22.49 0.57 19.94
N ARG A 72 -21.18 0.72 20.07
CA ARG A 72 -20.57 1.93 20.63
C ARG A 72 -20.30 3.01 19.58
N PHE A 73 -19.76 2.63 18.41
CA PHE A 73 -19.24 3.62 17.46
C PHE A 73 -20.13 3.91 16.27
N VAL A 74 -21.06 3.02 15.89
CA VAL A 74 -22.03 3.31 14.83
C VAL A 74 -22.90 4.54 15.14
N PRO A 75 -23.38 4.80 16.40
CA PRO A 75 -24.11 6.02 16.71
C PRO A 75 -23.31 7.29 16.41
N TYR A 76 -22.02 7.36 16.77
CA TYR A 76 -21.16 8.51 16.46
C TYR A 76 -20.91 8.67 14.97
N ALA A 77 -20.70 7.57 14.24
CA ALA A 77 -20.55 7.59 12.80
C ALA A 77 -21.82 8.15 12.14
N ARG A 78 -23.01 7.65 12.50
CA ARG A 78 -24.29 8.16 11.97
C ARG A 78 -24.49 9.63 12.25
N GLU A 79 -24.30 10.08 13.50
CA GLU A 79 -24.43 11.49 13.88
C GLU A 79 -23.53 12.41 13.04
N GLY A 80 -22.30 11.95 12.73
CA GLY A 80 -21.37 12.68 11.90
C GLY A 80 -21.66 12.61 10.41
N LEU A 81 -22.17 11.47 9.93
CA LEU A 81 -22.45 11.27 8.51
C LEU A 81 -23.78 11.89 8.08
N GLU A 82 -24.80 11.91 8.93
CA GLU A 82 -26.13 12.40 8.57
C GLU A 82 -26.11 13.81 7.96
N PRO A 83 -25.45 14.82 8.57
CA PRO A 83 -25.39 16.17 8.03
C PRO A 83 -24.25 16.40 7.02
N ALA A 84 -23.40 15.42 6.76
CA ALA A 84 -22.34 15.54 5.76
C ALA A 84 -22.92 15.67 4.35
N ALA A 85 -22.32 16.54 3.54
CA ALA A 85 -22.72 16.73 2.13
C ALA A 85 -22.40 15.48 1.30
N SER A 86 -21.28 14.80 1.63
CA SER A 86 -20.87 13.57 0.98
C SER A 86 -19.90 12.75 1.85
N VAL A 87 -19.69 11.50 1.44
CA VAL A 87 -18.70 10.59 2.03
C VAL A 87 -17.80 10.06 0.92
N LEU A 88 -16.50 10.27 1.05
CA LEU A 88 -15.48 9.80 0.12
C LEU A 88 -14.86 8.51 0.61
N VAL A 89 -14.72 7.54 -0.27
CA VAL A 89 -14.08 6.25 -0.04
C VAL A 89 -12.99 6.00 -1.09
N GLY A 90 -11.96 5.21 -0.74
CA GLY A 90 -10.87 4.91 -1.66
C GLY A 90 -11.26 3.93 -2.77
N SER A 91 -12.26 3.06 -2.52
CA SER A 91 -12.63 1.95 -3.39
C SER A 91 -14.09 1.53 -3.18
N PHE A 92 -14.65 0.77 -4.15
CA PHE A 92 -15.95 0.11 -3.99
C PHE A 92 -15.94 -0.84 -2.78
N HIS A 93 -14.84 -1.58 -2.58
CA HIS A 93 -14.69 -2.46 -1.42
C HIS A 93 -14.92 -1.70 -0.10
N THR A 94 -14.31 -0.52 0.05
CA THR A 94 -14.48 0.32 1.24
C THR A 94 -15.90 0.89 1.33
N ALA A 95 -16.52 1.23 0.20
CA ALA A 95 -17.91 1.67 0.16
C ALA A 95 -18.88 0.58 0.63
N ALA A 96 -18.75 -0.63 0.10
CA ALA A 96 -19.57 -1.78 0.47
C ALA A 96 -19.45 -2.10 1.97
N SER A 97 -18.21 -2.12 2.50
CA SER A 97 -17.93 -2.29 3.92
C SER A 97 -18.57 -1.21 4.79
N LEU A 98 -18.52 0.06 4.35
CA LEU A 98 -19.16 1.18 5.04
C LEU A 98 -20.69 1.02 5.08
N TRP A 99 -21.32 0.70 3.94
CA TRP A 99 -22.79 0.56 3.85
C TRP A 99 -23.31 -0.59 4.71
N GLU A 100 -22.55 -1.69 4.81
CA GLU A 100 -22.86 -2.81 5.68
C GLU A 100 -22.75 -2.42 7.18
N ALA A 101 -21.64 -1.75 7.55
CA ALA A 101 -21.37 -1.44 8.96
C ALA A 101 -22.23 -0.30 9.50
N VAL A 102 -22.61 0.67 8.66
CA VAL A 102 -23.39 1.85 9.06
C VAL A 102 -24.65 1.95 8.19
N PRO A 103 -25.64 1.09 8.38
CA PRO A 103 -26.89 1.14 7.63
C PRO A 103 -27.64 2.44 7.92
N MET A 104 -27.70 3.34 6.91
CA MET A 104 -28.31 4.66 6.99
C MET A 104 -28.96 4.99 5.65
N GLU A 105 -30.20 5.51 5.68
CA GLU A 105 -30.90 5.96 4.48
C GLU A 105 -30.12 7.11 3.80
N GLY A 106 -30.02 7.08 2.48
CA GLY A 106 -29.31 8.09 1.69
C GLY A 106 -27.76 8.02 1.79
N LEU A 107 -27.18 7.03 2.49
CA LEU A 107 -25.73 6.93 2.59
C LEU A 107 -25.08 6.55 1.25
N LYS A 108 -25.68 5.62 0.53
CA LYS A 108 -25.18 5.18 -0.79
C LYS A 108 -25.15 6.33 -1.79
N GLU A 109 -26.20 7.11 -1.82
CA GLU A 109 -26.40 8.22 -2.77
C GLU A 109 -25.39 9.35 -2.57
N LYS A 110 -24.90 9.54 -1.35
CA LYS A 110 -23.87 10.54 -1.03
C LYS A 110 -22.46 9.97 -0.87
N THR A 111 -22.28 8.66 -1.07
CA THR A 111 -20.97 8.05 -1.10
C THR A 111 -20.37 8.17 -2.51
N GLY A 112 -19.14 8.66 -2.60
CA GLY A 112 -18.44 8.80 -3.86
C GLY A 112 -16.99 8.33 -3.78
N LEU A 113 -16.39 8.03 -4.94
CA LEU A 113 -14.99 7.76 -5.05
C LEU A 113 -14.17 9.02 -4.75
N GLY A 114 -13.18 8.88 -3.90
CA GLY A 114 -12.20 9.88 -3.55
C GLY A 114 -10.98 9.15 -3.01
N PRO A 115 -10.18 8.50 -3.87
CA PRO A 115 -8.96 7.84 -3.44
C PRO A 115 -8.00 8.83 -2.78
N PRO A 116 -7.01 8.38 -2.02
CA PRO A 116 -5.92 9.23 -1.60
C PRO A 116 -5.12 9.70 -2.82
N GLY A 117 -4.45 10.85 -2.70
CA GLY A 117 -3.59 11.37 -3.75
C GLY A 117 -2.19 10.79 -3.70
N VAL A 118 -1.51 10.81 -4.84
CA VAL A 118 -0.07 10.58 -5.00
C VAL A 118 0.59 11.90 -5.37
N ASP A 119 1.79 12.14 -4.85
CA ASP A 119 2.60 13.27 -5.27
C ASP A 119 3.33 12.89 -6.57
N THR A 120 2.64 13.14 -7.69
CA THR A 120 3.14 12.75 -9.02
C THR A 120 4.30 13.62 -9.51
N ASP A 121 4.60 14.73 -8.81
CA ASP A 121 5.78 15.55 -9.06
C ASP A 121 7.02 14.95 -8.36
N ASP A 122 6.85 14.28 -7.22
CA ASP A 122 7.93 13.59 -6.48
C ASP A 122 8.17 12.16 -7.01
N PHE A 123 7.08 11.45 -7.35
CA PHE A 123 7.12 10.10 -7.93
C PHE A 123 7.16 10.18 -9.47
N GLU A 124 8.20 10.78 -10.03
CA GLU A 124 8.34 10.94 -11.48
C GLU A 124 9.25 9.85 -12.07
N PRO A 125 8.92 9.26 -13.24
CA PRO A 125 9.74 8.24 -13.87
C PRO A 125 11.16 8.72 -14.18
N LEU A 126 12.17 7.93 -13.82
CA LEU A 126 13.57 8.19 -14.16
C LEU A 126 13.99 7.48 -15.45
N ALA A 127 14.87 8.12 -16.21
CA ALA A 127 15.53 7.46 -17.32
C ALA A 127 16.40 6.28 -16.81
N PRO A 128 16.43 5.15 -17.54
CA PRO A 128 17.12 3.93 -17.06
C PRO A 128 18.58 4.11 -16.67
N ASP A 129 19.30 4.99 -17.36
CA ASP A 129 20.70 5.31 -17.09
C ASP A 129 20.91 6.21 -15.86
N GLU A 130 19.89 6.93 -15.41
CA GLU A 130 19.91 7.78 -14.22
C GLU A 130 19.64 6.99 -12.93
N ARG A 131 18.90 5.88 -13.02
CA ARG A 131 18.42 5.08 -11.87
C ARG A 131 19.53 4.68 -10.88
N PRO A 132 20.69 4.12 -11.30
CA PRO A 132 21.73 3.74 -10.35
C PRO A 132 22.36 4.94 -9.63
N ALA A 133 22.42 6.10 -10.29
CA ALA A 133 22.97 7.31 -9.68
C ALA A 133 22.03 7.87 -8.61
N ALA A 134 20.71 7.89 -8.89
CA ALA A 134 19.68 8.35 -7.94
C ALA A 134 19.67 7.51 -6.65
N ILE A 135 19.80 6.17 -6.77
CA ILE A 135 19.87 5.28 -5.60
C ILE A 135 21.13 5.55 -4.77
N ARG A 136 22.31 5.73 -5.42
CA ARG A 136 23.56 6.02 -4.70
C ARG A 136 23.53 7.39 -4.02
N GLU A 137 22.90 8.36 -4.62
CA GLU A 137 22.71 9.67 -3.99
C GLU A 137 21.83 9.55 -2.74
N LEU A 138 20.73 8.78 -2.81
CA LEU A 138 19.91 8.47 -1.61
C LEU A 138 20.74 7.76 -0.54
N ALA A 139 21.54 6.75 -0.90
CA ALA A 139 22.40 6.04 0.05
C ALA A 139 23.40 7.00 0.71
N ALA A 140 24.00 7.91 -0.05
CA ALA A 140 24.93 8.92 0.48
C ALA A 140 24.24 9.91 1.44
N ASP A 141 23.02 10.34 1.13
CA ASP A 141 22.23 11.22 1.99
C ASP A 141 21.88 10.52 3.32
N ILE A 142 21.45 9.25 3.25
CA ILE A 142 21.19 8.45 4.45
C ILE A 142 22.48 8.26 5.27
N ALA A 143 23.60 7.99 4.64
CA ALA A 143 24.89 7.86 5.31
C ALA A 143 25.32 9.15 6.05
N ALA A 144 24.93 10.29 5.54
CA ALA A 144 25.23 11.61 6.12
C ALA A 144 24.30 12.03 7.28
N MET A 145 23.20 11.30 7.50
CA MET A 145 22.28 11.57 8.60
C MET A 145 22.93 11.30 9.98
N PRO A 146 22.52 12.00 11.05
CA PRO A 146 22.93 11.65 12.39
C PRO A 146 22.53 10.21 12.77
N PRO A 147 23.37 9.45 13.48
CA PRO A 147 23.04 8.10 13.92
C PRO A 147 21.73 8.05 14.71
N GLY A 148 20.81 7.14 14.33
CA GLY A 148 19.51 6.99 14.98
C GLY A 148 18.51 8.13 14.67
N ALA A 149 18.73 8.87 13.59
CA ALA A 149 17.80 9.92 13.15
C ALA A 149 16.41 9.37 12.85
N GLU A 150 16.34 8.14 12.32
CA GLU A 150 15.09 7.54 11.91
C GLU A 150 14.72 6.29 12.72
N PHE A 151 13.46 6.22 13.12
CA PHE A 151 12.91 5.07 13.85
C PHE A 151 12.72 3.87 12.90
N GLY A 152 13.13 2.69 13.37
CA GLY A 152 12.91 1.44 12.63
C GLY A 152 13.88 1.23 11.47
N ARG A 153 15.03 1.95 11.46
CA ARG A 153 16.09 1.80 10.46
C ARG A 153 17.45 1.59 11.11
N ASP A 154 18.17 0.59 10.65
CA ASP A 154 19.62 0.48 10.80
C ASP A 154 20.25 1.21 9.61
N GLN A 155 20.95 2.30 9.90
CA GLN A 155 21.47 3.22 8.88
C GLN A 155 22.52 2.56 7.99
N ASP A 156 23.42 1.77 8.58
CA ASP A 156 24.50 1.11 7.84
C ASP A 156 23.91 0.00 6.92
N ALA A 157 22.97 -0.78 7.45
CA ALA A 157 22.28 -1.80 6.65
C ALA A 157 21.42 -1.19 5.52
N ALA A 158 20.79 -0.03 5.75
CA ALA A 158 20.05 0.69 4.72
C ALA A 158 20.95 1.16 3.58
N VAL A 159 22.12 1.73 3.91
CA VAL A 159 23.12 2.17 2.92
C VAL A 159 23.63 0.99 2.12
N GLU A 160 24.02 -0.12 2.77
CA GLU A 160 24.49 -1.33 2.10
C GLU A 160 23.42 -1.88 1.13
N ALA A 161 22.17 -1.99 1.59
CA ALA A 161 21.05 -2.47 0.76
C ALA A 161 20.82 -1.61 -0.48
N LEU A 162 20.89 -0.28 -0.33
CA LEU A 162 20.71 0.66 -1.45
C LEU A 162 21.90 0.59 -2.42
N GLU A 163 23.13 0.51 -1.94
CA GLU A 163 24.32 0.36 -2.79
C GLU A 163 24.28 -0.96 -3.58
N GLU A 164 23.88 -2.07 -2.96
CA GLU A 164 23.66 -3.34 -3.64
C GLU A 164 22.56 -3.24 -4.71
N PHE A 165 21.46 -2.54 -4.40
CA PHE A 165 20.36 -2.33 -5.32
C PHE A 165 20.78 -1.43 -6.49
N ALA A 166 21.60 -0.40 -6.24
CA ALA A 166 22.18 0.45 -7.27
C ALA A 166 23.12 -0.31 -8.20
N ALA A 167 23.88 -1.27 -7.63
CA ALA A 167 24.87 -2.07 -8.35
C ALA A 167 24.27 -3.23 -9.17
N ALA A 168 22.93 -3.39 -9.22
CA ALA A 168 22.30 -4.46 -9.98
C ALA A 168 22.72 -4.45 -11.46
N ASP A 169 23.23 -5.58 -11.94
CA ASP A 169 23.55 -5.82 -13.36
C ASP A 169 22.29 -6.17 -14.18
N GLY A 170 21.20 -6.48 -13.51
CA GLY A 170 19.89 -6.84 -14.05
C GLY A 170 18.76 -5.94 -13.56
N PRO A 171 17.51 -6.39 -13.76
CA PRO A 171 16.33 -5.65 -13.33
C PRO A 171 16.26 -5.43 -11.81
N ARG A 172 15.55 -4.38 -11.42
CA ARG A 172 15.29 -3.98 -10.03
C ARG A 172 13.83 -4.19 -9.68
N VAL A 173 13.57 -5.01 -8.66
CA VAL A 173 12.23 -5.24 -8.12
C VAL A 173 12.20 -4.74 -6.69
N ILE A 174 11.09 -4.08 -6.30
CA ILE A 174 10.95 -3.49 -4.97
C ILE A 174 9.65 -3.93 -4.31
N PHE A 175 9.67 -4.03 -2.99
CA PHE A 175 8.51 -4.03 -2.12
C PHE A 175 8.64 -2.85 -1.16
N VAL A 176 7.55 -2.07 -1.01
CA VAL A 176 7.48 -0.99 -0.03
C VAL A 176 6.28 -1.22 0.89
N GLY A 177 6.52 -1.25 2.20
CA GLY A 177 5.44 -1.37 3.16
C GLY A 177 5.83 -1.95 4.50
N LYS A 178 4.85 -2.12 5.38
CA LYS A 178 5.08 -2.79 6.67
C LYS A 178 5.43 -4.26 6.46
N LEU A 179 6.48 -4.73 7.14
CA LEU A 179 6.82 -6.14 7.18
C LEU A 179 5.96 -6.86 8.21
N ILE A 180 4.72 -7.14 7.82
CA ILE A 180 3.72 -7.89 8.59
C ILE A 180 3.11 -8.97 7.69
N VAL A 181 2.64 -10.06 8.27
CA VAL A 181 2.11 -11.22 7.53
C VAL A 181 1.01 -10.84 6.53
N SER A 182 0.12 -9.91 6.91
CA SER A 182 -0.98 -9.50 6.03
C SER A 182 -0.55 -8.77 4.75
N LYS A 183 0.71 -8.33 4.65
CA LYS A 183 1.27 -7.73 3.44
C LYS A 183 1.82 -8.76 2.45
N GLY A 184 1.86 -10.04 2.81
CA GLY A 184 2.18 -11.15 1.90
C GLY A 184 3.59 -11.14 1.32
N VAL A 185 4.54 -10.49 1.99
CA VAL A 185 5.93 -10.35 1.51
C VAL A 185 6.61 -11.73 1.37
N ASP A 186 6.17 -12.70 2.17
CA ASP A 186 6.56 -14.11 2.08
C ASP A 186 6.27 -14.73 0.71
N LEU A 187 5.18 -14.33 0.04
CA LEU A 187 4.87 -14.80 -1.32
C LEU A 187 5.88 -14.27 -2.34
N LEU A 188 6.30 -13.01 -2.21
CA LEU A 188 7.33 -12.43 -3.06
C LEU A 188 8.70 -13.09 -2.80
N VAL A 189 9.06 -13.31 -1.55
CA VAL A 189 10.30 -14.02 -1.19
C VAL A 189 10.31 -15.44 -1.78
N ALA A 190 9.20 -16.16 -1.70
CA ALA A 190 9.06 -17.47 -2.31
C ALA A 190 9.03 -17.44 -3.85
N ALA A 191 8.56 -16.35 -4.47
CA ALA A 191 8.58 -16.16 -5.92
C ALA A 191 9.97 -15.76 -6.44
N TRP A 192 10.81 -15.20 -5.58
CA TRP A 192 12.08 -14.60 -5.99
C TRP A 192 13.04 -15.56 -6.70
N PRO A 193 13.25 -16.81 -6.26
CA PRO A 193 14.04 -17.78 -7.00
C PRO A 193 13.58 -17.98 -8.47
N LEU A 194 12.27 -17.96 -8.71
CA LEU A 194 11.70 -18.11 -10.05
C LEU A 194 11.91 -16.86 -10.91
N ILE A 195 11.88 -15.68 -10.27
CA ILE A 195 12.13 -14.40 -10.93
C ILE A 195 13.62 -14.28 -11.27
N HIS A 196 14.50 -14.53 -10.30
CA HIS A 196 15.93 -14.42 -10.46
C HIS A 196 16.49 -15.42 -11.48
N ALA A 197 15.98 -16.65 -11.52
CA ALA A 197 16.40 -17.66 -12.49
C ALA A 197 16.10 -17.23 -13.94
N ALA A 198 15.00 -16.51 -14.17
CA ALA A 198 14.66 -15.97 -15.49
C ALA A 198 15.42 -14.66 -15.78
N ASN A 199 15.85 -13.93 -14.76
CA ASN A 199 16.51 -12.63 -14.86
C ASN A 199 17.81 -12.61 -14.03
N PRO A 200 18.87 -13.26 -14.48
CA PRO A 200 20.15 -13.26 -13.75
C PRO A 200 20.67 -11.83 -13.54
N GLY A 201 21.16 -11.56 -12.32
CA GLY A 201 21.59 -10.21 -11.92
C GLY A 201 20.48 -9.29 -11.42
N ALA A 202 19.22 -9.75 -11.42
CA ALA A 202 18.12 -9.01 -10.78
C ALA A 202 18.36 -8.88 -9.26
N ARG A 203 17.90 -7.75 -8.70
CA ARG A 203 17.93 -7.47 -7.26
C ARG A 203 16.54 -7.20 -6.73
N LEU A 204 16.25 -7.70 -5.52
CA LEU A 204 15.03 -7.40 -4.77
C LEU A 204 15.38 -6.54 -3.56
N LEU A 205 14.74 -5.37 -3.46
CA LEU A 205 14.80 -4.52 -2.28
C LEU A 205 13.49 -4.64 -1.48
N LEU A 206 13.59 -5.01 -0.21
CA LEU A 206 12.48 -5.01 0.74
C LEU A 206 12.60 -3.76 1.63
N ALA A 207 11.85 -2.71 1.28
CA ALA A 207 11.82 -1.45 2.01
C ALA A 207 10.66 -1.44 3.01
N GLY A 208 10.99 -1.51 4.30
CA GLY A 208 9.99 -1.51 5.34
C GLY A 208 10.48 -2.05 6.68
N PHE A 209 9.59 -2.05 7.64
CA PHE A 209 9.83 -2.58 8.99
C PHE A 209 8.54 -3.18 9.54
N GLY A 210 8.64 -4.06 10.53
CA GLY A 210 7.45 -4.64 11.14
C GLY A 210 7.71 -5.86 11.99
N ALA A 211 6.67 -6.35 12.64
CA ALA A 211 6.76 -7.46 13.60
C ALA A 211 7.17 -8.79 12.94
N TYR A 212 6.92 -8.94 11.64
CA TYR A 212 7.28 -10.15 10.88
C TYR A 212 8.71 -10.10 10.30
N GLU A 213 9.45 -9.01 10.43
CA GLU A 213 10.76 -8.84 9.79
C GLU A 213 11.74 -9.98 10.11
N LEU A 214 11.85 -10.39 11.38
CA LEU A 214 12.72 -11.49 11.77
C LEU A 214 12.32 -12.83 11.12
N GLY A 215 11.02 -13.12 11.07
CA GLY A 215 10.50 -14.30 10.39
C GLY A 215 10.78 -14.28 8.88
N LEU A 216 10.63 -13.09 8.27
CA LEU A 216 10.90 -12.91 6.84
C LEU A 216 12.38 -13.07 6.50
N ARG A 217 13.30 -12.53 7.32
CA ARG A 217 14.74 -12.74 7.16
C ARG A 217 15.13 -14.21 7.32
N ALA A 218 14.52 -14.92 8.28
CA ALA A 218 14.72 -16.36 8.43
C ALA A 218 14.20 -17.13 7.20
N LEU A 219 13.08 -16.72 6.61
CA LEU A 219 12.55 -17.32 5.38
C LEU A 219 13.50 -17.10 4.19
N VAL A 220 14.03 -15.87 4.03
CA VAL A 220 15.01 -15.56 2.97
C VAL A 220 16.22 -16.47 3.14
N THR A 221 16.81 -16.54 4.34
CA THR A 221 17.98 -17.40 4.61
C THR A 221 17.70 -18.88 4.30
N ALA A 222 16.55 -19.40 4.76
CA ALA A 222 16.18 -20.80 4.52
C ALA A 222 16.05 -21.12 3.02
N ILE A 223 15.45 -20.20 2.25
CA ILE A 223 15.32 -20.34 0.80
C ILE A 223 16.69 -20.27 0.13
N GLU A 224 17.52 -19.28 0.44
CA GLU A 224 18.86 -19.10 -0.13
C GLU A 224 19.79 -20.26 0.16
N ASP A 225 19.67 -20.89 1.33
CA ASP A 225 20.43 -22.09 1.72
C ASP A 225 19.86 -23.37 1.05
N GLY A 226 18.70 -23.30 0.39
CA GLY A 226 17.99 -24.46 -0.13
C GLY A 226 17.35 -25.34 0.95
N ASP A 227 17.25 -24.84 2.19
CA ASP A 227 16.62 -25.51 3.33
C ASP A 227 15.10 -25.32 3.30
N LEU A 228 14.45 -26.06 2.39
CA LEU A 228 13.01 -25.98 2.19
C LEU A 228 12.19 -26.59 3.35
N GLU A 229 12.84 -27.41 4.20
CA GLU A 229 12.20 -27.93 5.42
C GLU A 229 12.03 -26.81 6.45
N SER A 230 13.10 -26.03 6.71
CA SER A 230 13.02 -24.84 7.58
C SER A 230 12.05 -23.78 7.01
N ALA A 231 12.04 -23.56 5.71
CA ALA A 231 11.04 -22.68 5.07
C ALA A 231 9.61 -23.17 5.34
N GLY A 232 9.35 -24.48 5.30
CA GLY A 232 8.08 -25.10 5.65
C GLY A 232 7.67 -24.86 7.10
N HIS A 233 8.61 -25.00 8.05
CA HIS A 233 8.33 -24.73 9.48
C HIS A 233 8.02 -23.24 9.71
N ILE A 234 8.69 -22.32 9.03
CA ILE A 234 8.40 -20.88 9.08
C ILE A 234 6.98 -20.61 8.56
N ALA A 235 6.59 -21.25 7.45
CA ALA A 235 5.25 -21.12 6.89
C ALA A 235 4.15 -21.68 7.83
N GLU A 236 4.43 -22.75 8.56
CA GLU A 236 3.51 -23.33 9.55
C GLU A 236 3.37 -22.47 10.80
N GLU A 237 4.48 -21.91 11.34
CA GLU A 237 4.46 -20.98 12.47
C GLU A 237 3.75 -19.67 12.12
N GLY A 238 4.00 -19.16 10.94
CA GLY A 238 3.31 -18.08 10.27
C GLY A 238 3.03 -16.86 11.16
N ARG A 239 1.77 -16.65 11.55
CA ARG A 239 1.35 -15.50 12.37
C ARG A 239 1.99 -15.49 13.77
N GLY A 240 2.47 -16.58 14.28
CA GLY A 240 3.23 -16.67 15.53
C GLY A 240 4.51 -15.83 15.47
N LEU A 241 5.13 -15.73 14.29
CA LEU A 241 6.38 -14.98 14.06
C LEU A 241 6.21 -13.45 14.20
N GLU A 242 4.99 -12.92 14.15
CA GLU A 242 4.71 -11.51 14.46
C GLU A 242 4.13 -11.30 15.88
N GLY A 243 4.24 -12.32 16.75
CA GLY A 243 3.78 -12.27 18.14
C GLY A 243 2.29 -12.55 18.32
N GLY A 244 1.60 -13.03 17.28
CA GLY A 244 0.21 -13.48 17.33
C GLY A 244 0.08 -14.93 17.76
N VAL A 245 -1.15 -15.47 17.66
CA VAL A 245 -1.40 -16.91 17.77
C VAL A 245 -0.84 -17.57 16.52
N SER A 246 -0.06 -18.64 16.69
CA SER A 246 0.47 -19.44 15.57
C SER A 246 -0.65 -19.88 14.65
N ALA A 247 -0.52 -19.55 13.38
CA ALA A 247 -1.44 -19.91 12.31
C ALA A 247 -0.66 -19.92 10.98
N PRO A 248 -0.82 -20.96 10.15
CA PRO A 248 -0.03 -21.13 8.93
C PRO A 248 -0.28 -20.01 7.92
N LEU A 249 0.75 -19.77 7.09
CA LEU A 249 0.66 -18.95 5.90
C LEU A 249 0.14 -19.82 4.75
N ASP A 250 -1.16 -19.91 4.60
CA ASP A 250 -1.83 -20.89 3.74
C ASP A 250 -1.30 -20.91 2.30
N TYR A 251 -1.08 -19.74 1.69
CA TYR A 251 -0.61 -19.65 0.30
C TYR A 251 0.86 -20.07 0.17
N LEU A 252 1.71 -19.68 1.12
CA LEU A 252 3.12 -20.10 1.16
C LEU A 252 3.21 -21.61 1.42
N THR A 253 2.45 -22.14 2.38
CA THR A 253 2.39 -23.57 2.69
C THR A 253 1.93 -24.38 1.47
N ALA A 254 0.92 -23.91 0.76
CA ALA A 254 0.44 -24.56 -0.46
C ALA A 254 1.51 -24.58 -1.56
N PHE A 255 2.28 -23.52 -1.73
CA PHE A 255 3.38 -23.46 -2.68
C PHE A 255 4.52 -24.39 -2.29
N LEU A 256 5.00 -24.33 -1.04
CA LEU A 256 6.10 -25.18 -0.55
C LEU A 256 5.77 -26.68 -0.57
N SER A 257 4.48 -27.02 -0.46
CA SER A 257 4.01 -28.40 -0.59
C SER A 257 3.97 -28.89 -2.06
N ASN A 258 4.14 -28.01 -3.04
CA ASN A 258 4.00 -28.33 -4.46
C ASN A 258 5.00 -27.53 -5.32
N LEU A 259 6.27 -27.64 -4.96
CA LEU A 259 7.35 -26.90 -5.59
C LEU A 259 7.57 -27.30 -7.06
N PRO A 260 7.87 -26.35 -7.96
CA PRO A 260 8.30 -26.68 -9.30
C PRO A 260 9.66 -27.40 -9.32
N ALA A 261 9.86 -28.19 -10.35
CA ALA A 261 11.13 -28.91 -10.50
C ALA A 261 12.31 -27.93 -10.56
N GLY A 262 13.40 -28.24 -9.83
CA GLY A 262 14.61 -27.42 -9.78
C GLY A 262 14.49 -26.18 -8.88
N TYR A 263 13.40 -26.01 -8.13
CA TYR A 263 13.23 -24.82 -7.29
C TYR A 263 14.35 -24.65 -6.27
N GLY A 264 14.80 -25.71 -5.61
CA GLY A 264 15.89 -25.64 -4.65
C GLY A 264 17.20 -25.15 -5.29
N GLU A 265 17.49 -25.55 -6.52
CA GLU A 265 18.67 -25.08 -7.27
C GLU A 265 18.55 -23.61 -7.64
N MET A 266 17.35 -23.15 -8.06
CA MET A 266 17.06 -21.76 -8.33
C MET A 266 17.15 -20.90 -7.06
N ALA A 267 16.70 -21.43 -5.92
CA ALA A 267 16.75 -20.78 -4.62
C ALA A 267 18.21 -20.51 -4.20
N ILE A 268 19.07 -21.54 -4.25
CA ILE A 268 20.51 -21.39 -3.96
C ILE A 268 21.18 -20.40 -4.94
N ALA A 269 20.79 -20.43 -6.22
CA ALA A 269 21.38 -19.53 -7.22
C ALA A 269 20.94 -18.06 -7.03
N SER A 270 19.85 -17.79 -6.30
CA SER A 270 19.39 -16.43 -5.98
C SER A 270 19.98 -15.87 -4.69
N ALA A 271 20.84 -16.62 -4.00
CA ALA A 271 21.42 -16.20 -2.73
C ALA A 271 22.14 -14.85 -2.83
N GLY A 272 21.92 -13.98 -1.82
CA GLY A 272 22.51 -12.66 -1.74
C GLY A 272 21.92 -11.63 -2.73
N SER A 273 20.79 -11.93 -3.38
CA SER A 273 20.11 -10.99 -4.28
C SER A 273 18.90 -10.31 -3.65
N VAL A 274 18.60 -10.56 -2.38
CA VAL A 274 17.55 -9.93 -1.59
C VAL A 274 18.15 -9.06 -0.50
N SER A 275 17.80 -7.77 -0.48
CA SER A 275 18.31 -6.81 0.50
C SER A 275 17.17 -6.14 1.25
N PHE A 276 17.41 -5.75 2.53
CA PHE A 276 16.46 -5.09 3.40
C PHE A 276 16.98 -3.71 3.77
N SER A 277 16.33 -2.63 3.32
CA SER A 277 16.73 -1.27 3.68
C SER A 277 16.21 -0.81 5.05
N GLY A 278 15.33 -1.59 5.70
CA GLY A 278 14.56 -1.05 6.81
C GLY A 278 13.56 0.00 6.33
N ARG A 279 13.10 0.85 7.25
CA ARG A 279 12.16 1.92 6.94
C ARG A 279 12.82 2.98 6.06
N LEU A 280 12.18 3.32 4.96
CA LEU A 280 12.42 4.53 4.19
C LEU A 280 11.28 5.52 4.45
N GLU A 281 11.60 6.81 4.56
CA GLU A 281 10.62 7.88 4.64
C GLU A 281 9.97 8.12 3.28
N HIS A 282 8.85 8.84 3.25
CA HIS A 282 8.07 9.00 2.01
C HIS A 282 8.86 9.67 0.89
N ASP A 283 9.64 10.69 1.21
CA ASP A 283 10.54 11.39 0.27
C ASP A 283 11.71 10.51 -0.19
N GLU A 284 12.16 9.57 0.63
CA GLU A 284 13.18 8.57 0.27
C GLU A 284 12.58 7.49 -0.65
N VAL A 285 11.33 7.05 -0.37
CA VAL A 285 10.59 6.13 -1.25
C VAL A 285 10.39 6.75 -2.63
N ALA A 286 10.03 8.04 -2.71
CA ALA A 286 9.89 8.76 -3.98
C ALA A 286 11.18 8.81 -4.82
N ARG A 287 12.35 8.59 -4.22
CA ARG A 287 13.64 8.52 -4.91
C ARG A 287 14.05 7.10 -5.33
N VAL A 288 13.56 6.07 -4.65
CA VAL A 288 13.91 4.68 -4.95
C VAL A 288 12.90 3.99 -5.87
N ASP A 289 11.61 4.31 -5.75
CA ASP A 289 10.57 3.72 -6.60
C ASP A 289 10.78 3.96 -8.09
N PRO A 290 11.14 5.19 -8.56
CA PRO A 290 11.40 5.44 -9.98
C PRO A 290 12.60 4.68 -10.54
N ALA A 291 13.46 4.17 -9.65
CA ALA A 291 14.61 3.37 -10.05
C ALA A 291 14.30 1.87 -10.16
N ALA A 292 13.12 1.41 -9.74
CA ALA A 292 12.67 0.05 -9.89
C ALA A 292 12.02 -0.19 -11.28
N ASP A 293 12.10 -1.43 -11.76
CA ASP A 293 11.39 -1.88 -12.96
C ASP A 293 9.96 -2.36 -12.60
N ALA A 294 9.79 -2.96 -11.42
CA ALA A 294 8.49 -3.41 -10.92
C ALA A 294 8.42 -3.28 -9.39
N MET A 295 7.23 -2.98 -8.90
CA MET A 295 6.87 -3.10 -7.49
C MET A 295 5.86 -4.22 -7.29
N VAL A 296 6.09 -5.09 -6.32
CA VAL A 296 5.16 -6.17 -5.99
C VAL A 296 4.37 -5.82 -4.74
N VAL A 297 3.04 -5.89 -4.81
CA VAL A 297 2.11 -5.59 -3.71
C VAL A 297 1.25 -6.82 -3.39
N PRO A 298 1.83 -7.82 -2.70
CA PRO A 298 1.23 -9.15 -2.55
C PRO A 298 0.31 -9.26 -1.33
N SER A 299 -0.28 -8.15 -0.87
CA SER A 299 -1.14 -8.12 0.32
C SER A 299 -2.16 -9.26 0.33
N THR A 300 -2.21 -10.01 1.42
CA THR A 300 -3.18 -11.11 1.63
C THR A 300 -4.41 -10.66 2.40
N PHE A 301 -4.44 -9.42 2.86
CA PHE A 301 -5.56 -8.79 3.55
C PHE A 301 -6.09 -7.60 2.74
N PRO A 302 -7.42 -7.35 2.77
CA PRO A 302 -8.03 -6.28 1.98
C PRO A 302 -7.41 -4.90 2.23
N GLU A 303 -7.08 -4.21 1.13
CA GLU A 303 -6.59 -2.84 1.12
C GLU A 303 -7.73 -1.87 0.83
N ALA A 304 -7.75 -0.74 1.52
CA ALA A 304 -8.76 0.29 1.29
C ALA A 304 -8.62 0.97 -0.08
N PHE A 305 -7.38 1.02 -0.60
CA PHE A 305 -7.06 1.57 -1.93
C PHE A 305 -5.85 0.85 -2.53
N GLY A 306 -4.66 1.03 -1.99
CA GLY A 306 -3.39 0.51 -2.53
C GLY A 306 -2.47 1.65 -2.93
N MET A 307 -2.15 2.54 -1.96
CA MET A 307 -1.29 3.71 -2.17
C MET A 307 0.00 3.35 -2.87
N VAL A 308 0.72 2.34 -2.36
CA VAL A 308 2.03 1.95 -2.92
C VAL A 308 1.93 1.46 -4.37
N ALA A 309 0.80 0.89 -4.79
CA ALA A 309 0.59 0.52 -6.19
C ALA A 309 0.40 1.76 -7.09
N ALA A 310 -0.27 2.79 -6.57
CA ALA A 310 -0.44 4.06 -7.29
C ALA A 310 0.85 4.87 -7.31
N GLU A 311 1.67 4.84 -6.26
CA GLU A 311 3.01 5.44 -6.19
C GLU A 311 3.97 4.76 -7.18
N ALA A 312 3.99 3.42 -7.21
CA ALA A 312 4.75 2.67 -8.22
C ALA A 312 4.31 3.03 -9.65
N ALA A 313 3.01 3.13 -9.88
CA ALA A 313 2.48 3.54 -11.18
C ALA A 313 2.95 4.96 -11.55
N ALA A 314 2.88 5.93 -10.64
CA ALA A 314 3.37 7.29 -10.86
C ALA A 314 4.87 7.32 -11.18
N SER A 315 5.66 6.45 -10.55
CA SER A 315 7.09 6.26 -10.80
C SER A 315 7.41 5.55 -12.13
N GLY A 316 6.41 5.07 -12.86
CA GLY A 316 6.60 4.28 -14.07
C GLY A 316 7.06 2.84 -13.84
N ALA A 317 7.10 2.37 -12.60
CA ALA A 317 7.33 0.97 -12.26
C ALA A 317 6.02 0.17 -12.43
N LEU A 318 6.10 -1.09 -12.90
CA LEU A 318 4.91 -1.92 -13.00
C LEU A 318 4.44 -2.35 -11.61
N PRO A 319 3.22 -1.98 -11.15
CA PRO A 319 2.65 -2.53 -9.93
C PRO A 319 2.07 -3.92 -10.20
N VAL A 320 2.65 -4.97 -9.59
CA VAL A 320 2.14 -6.35 -9.64
C VAL A 320 1.43 -6.65 -8.33
N CYS A 321 0.10 -6.65 -8.34
CA CYS A 321 -0.74 -6.64 -7.15
C CYS A 321 -1.52 -7.94 -6.93
N ALA A 322 -1.80 -8.28 -5.68
CA ALA A 322 -2.82 -9.28 -5.37
C ALA A 322 -4.21 -8.77 -5.82
N GLU A 323 -4.93 -9.59 -6.59
CA GLU A 323 -6.17 -9.20 -7.29
C GLU A 323 -7.39 -9.25 -6.35
N HIS A 324 -7.46 -8.30 -5.42
CA HIS A 324 -8.62 -8.13 -4.52
C HIS A 324 -8.73 -6.68 -3.98
N SER A 325 -9.91 -6.33 -3.49
CA SER A 325 -10.20 -5.07 -2.78
C SER A 325 -9.73 -3.83 -3.55
N GLY A 326 -9.22 -2.81 -2.87
CA GLY A 326 -8.72 -1.59 -3.50
C GLY A 326 -7.55 -1.81 -4.47
N LEU A 327 -6.73 -2.86 -4.28
CA LEU A 327 -5.66 -3.19 -5.23
C LEU A 327 -6.22 -3.59 -6.60
N ALA A 328 -7.26 -4.42 -6.62
CA ALA A 328 -7.91 -4.80 -7.88
C ALA A 328 -8.54 -3.60 -8.60
N GLU A 329 -9.01 -2.61 -7.86
CA GLU A 329 -9.58 -1.38 -8.46
C GLU A 329 -8.48 -0.48 -9.05
N VAL A 330 -7.32 -0.35 -8.40
CA VAL A 330 -6.15 0.37 -8.95
C VAL A 330 -5.66 -0.31 -10.21
N THR A 331 -5.47 -1.63 -10.18
CA THR A 331 -5.00 -2.38 -11.35
C THR A 331 -6.02 -2.38 -12.49
N ALA A 332 -7.32 -2.36 -12.21
CA ALA A 332 -8.37 -2.27 -13.23
C ALA A 332 -8.32 -0.94 -13.99
N VAL A 333 -8.11 0.19 -13.30
CA VAL A 333 -7.93 1.50 -13.95
C VAL A 333 -6.71 1.48 -14.87
N LEU A 334 -5.58 0.96 -14.40
CA LEU A 334 -4.37 0.86 -15.21
C LEU A 334 -4.55 -0.09 -16.39
N ALA A 335 -5.26 -1.21 -16.22
CA ALA A 335 -5.53 -2.18 -17.28
C ALA A 335 -6.42 -1.59 -18.39
N GLU A 336 -7.39 -0.75 -18.04
CA GLU A 336 -8.26 -0.06 -18.99
C GLU A 336 -7.51 1.00 -19.79
N GLU A 337 -6.68 1.80 -19.11
CA GLU A 337 -5.98 2.92 -19.75
C GLU A 337 -4.66 2.52 -20.42
N VAL A 338 -4.02 1.43 -19.98
CA VAL A 338 -2.77 0.89 -20.53
C VAL A 338 -2.90 -0.60 -20.87
N PRO A 339 -3.66 -0.96 -21.93
CA PRO A 339 -3.97 -2.36 -22.26
C PRO A 339 -2.74 -3.25 -22.48
N ALA A 340 -1.60 -2.67 -22.83
CA ALA A 340 -0.36 -3.41 -23.05
C ALA A 340 0.15 -4.16 -21.80
N VAL A 341 -0.22 -3.70 -20.60
CA VAL A 341 0.21 -4.32 -19.33
C VAL A 341 -0.95 -4.98 -18.57
N ALA A 342 -2.16 -4.96 -19.11
CA ALA A 342 -3.37 -5.40 -18.38
C ALA A 342 -3.26 -6.80 -17.77
N GLY A 343 -2.63 -7.74 -18.48
CA GLY A 343 -2.43 -9.11 -18.00
C GLY A 343 -1.36 -9.29 -16.94
N LEU A 344 -0.55 -8.26 -16.68
CA LEU A 344 0.64 -8.32 -15.81
C LEU A 344 0.40 -7.68 -14.43
N LEU A 345 -0.64 -6.86 -14.31
CA LEU A 345 -0.89 -6.03 -13.14
C LEU A 345 -1.43 -6.80 -11.93
N GLY A 346 -2.11 -7.93 -12.15
CA GLY A 346 -2.79 -8.66 -11.09
C GLY A 346 -2.49 -10.14 -11.07
N PHE A 347 -2.41 -10.72 -9.87
CA PHE A 347 -2.38 -12.17 -9.65
C PHE A 347 -3.39 -12.57 -8.57
N ARG A 348 -3.95 -13.78 -8.70
CA ARG A 348 -4.95 -14.27 -7.76
C ARG A 348 -4.32 -14.94 -6.55
N LEU A 349 -4.84 -14.64 -5.36
CA LEU A 349 -4.49 -15.37 -4.14
C LEU A 349 -5.05 -16.80 -4.20
N GLY A 350 -4.18 -17.77 -3.97
CA GLY A 350 -4.52 -19.19 -4.04
C GLY A 350 -3.27 -20.07 -4.13
N PRO A 351 -3.42 -21.36 -4.41
CA PRO A 351 -2.29 -22.29 -4.52
C PRO A 351 -1.27 -21.93 -5.62
N ARG A 352 -1.68 -21.08 -6.56
CA ARG A 352 -0.83 -20.60 -7.66
C ARG A 352 -0.31 -19.17 -7.46
N ALA A 353 -0.58 -18.53 -6.33
CA ALA A 353 -0.21 -17.13 -6.10
C ALA A 353 1.28 -16.86 -6.36
N VAL A 354 2.17 -17.70 -5.84
CA VAL A 354 3.62 -17.55 -6.01
C VAL A 354 4.06 -17.72 -7.48
N PRO A 355 3.71 -18.78 -8.20
CA PRO A 355 4.09 -18.91 -9.61
C PRO A 355 3.42 -17.90 -10.52
N ASP A 356 2.18 -17.47 -10.26
CA ASP A 356 1.48 -16.48 -11.09
C ASP A 356 2.09 -15.08 -10.89
N LEU A 357 2.43 -14.70 -9.65
CA LEU A 357 3.21 -13.50 -9.35
C LEU A 357 4.55 -13.51 -10.10
N ALA A 358 5.31 -14.61 -9.99
CA ALA A 358 6.61 -14.73 -10.67
C ALA A 358 6.46 -14.64 -12.20
N ALA A 359 5.41 -15.23 -12.77
CA ALA A 359 5.14 -15.18 -14.19
C ALA A 359 4.88 -13.75 -14.68
N ASN A 360 4.04 -12.98 -13.96
CA ASN A 360 3.74 -11.59 -14.31
C ASN A 360 5.00 -10.71 -14.30
N VAL A 361 5.80 -10.83 -13.24
CA VAL A 361 7.09 -10.09 -13.15
C VAL A 361 8.02 -10.51 -14.29
N ASN A 362 8.18 -11.80 -14.56
CA ASN A 362 9.06 -12.29 -15.61
C ASN A 362 8.62 -11.86 -17.00
N GLU A 363 7.33 -11.87 -17.30
CA GLU A 363 6.78 -11.42 -18.59
C GLU A 363 7.05 -9.92 -18.81
N TRP A 364 6.86 -9.10 -17.77
CA TRP A 364 7.24 -7.68 -17.80
C TRP A 364 8.71 -7.47 -18.05
N LEU A 365 9.56 -8.16 -17.31
CA LEU A 365 11.01 -8.01 -17.40
C LEU A 365 11.59 -8.57 -18.73
N ALA A 366 10.86 -9.45 -19.40
CA ALA A 366 11.23 -9.98 -20.71
C ALA A 366 10.99 -8.99 -21.88
N LEU A 367 10.18 -7.94 -21.68
CA LEU A 367 10.02 -6.86 -22.64
C LEU A 367 11.36 -6.12 -22.84
N ASP A 368 11.59 -5.59 -24.03
CA ASP A 368 12.78 -4.77 -24.22
C ASP A 368 12.70 -3.44 -23.46
N GLN A 369 13.86 -2.78 -23.32
CA GLN A 369 13.98 -1.55 -22.53
C GLN A 369 13.10 -0.42 -23.08
N ALA A 370 12.92 -0.33 -24.39
CA ALA A 370 12.11 0.72 -25.00
C ALA A 370 10.62 0.48 -24.76
N GLU A 371 10.17 -0.78 -24.88
CA GLU A 371 8.80 -1.19 -24.59
C GLU A 371 8.44 -0.93 -23.11
N ARG A 372 9.32 -1.34 -22.17
CA ARG A 372 9.11 -1.05 -20.74
C ARG A 372 9.07 0.45 -20.45
N SER A 373 9.97 1.25 -21.05
CA SER A 373 10.00 2.69 -20.84
C SER A 373 8.77 3.39 -21.41
N GLU A 374 8.24 2.94 -22.55
CA GLU A 374 7.00 3.47 -23.12
C GLU A 374 5.79 3.11 -22.25
N ALA A 375 5.65 1.84 -21.88
CA ALA A 375 4.57 1.40 -21.02
C ALA A 375 4.63 2.06 -19.62
N GLY A 376 5.82 2.21 -19.04
CA GLY A 376 6.03 2.90 -17.77
C GLY A 376 5.57 4.37 -17.81
N ARG A 377 5.88 5.11 -18.89
CA ARG A 377 5.36 6.47 -19.06
C ARG A 377 3.84 6.49 -19.15
N ASN A 378 3.22 5.56 -19.90
CA ASN A 378 1.77 5.49 -20.01
C ASN A 378 1.11 5.16 -18.68
N ILE A 379 1.73 4.29 -17.86
CA ILE A 379 1.30 3.99 -16.49
C ILE A 379 1.38 5.25 -15.61
N ALA A 380 2.49 6.00 -15.67
CA ALA A 380 2.66 7.22 -14.90
C ALA A 380 1.67 8.31 -15.30
N GLU A 381 1.41 8.49 -16.59
CA GLU A 381 0.38 9.41 -17.08
C GLU A 381 -1.03 9.02 -16.61
N SER A 382 -1.33 7.72 -16.55
CA SER A 382 -2.58 7.21 -15.98
C SER A 382 -2.69 7.54 -14.49
N ALA A 383 -1.61 7.33 -13.72
CA ALA A 383 -1.56 7.65 -12.31
C ALA A 383 -1.77 9.15 -12.05
N ASP A 384 -1.14 10.03 -12.82
CA ASP A 384 -1.31 11.50 -12.70
C ASP A 384 -2.76 11.93 -12.97
N ARG A 385 -3.36 11.41 -14.04
CA ARG A 385 -4.77 11.72 -14.37
C ARG A 385 -5.75 11.30 -13.28
N ASN A 386 -5.51 10.13 -12.66
CA ASN A 386 -6.49 9.52 -11.76
C ASN A 386 -6.24 9.83 -10.29
N TRP A 387 -4.97 10.03 -9.89
CA TRP A 387 -4.59 10.04 -8.47
C TRP A 387 -3.68 11.20 -8.06
N SER A 388 -3.34 12.17 -8.94
CA SER A 388 -2.55 13.32 -8.50
C SER A 388 -3.24 14.10 -7.37
N TRP A 389 -2.46 14.62 -6.42
CA TRP A 389 -2.99 15.44 -5.32
C TRP A 389 -3.81 16.63 -5.80
N ARG A 390 -3.46 17.20 -6.96
CA ARG A 390 -4.22 18.31 -7.58
C ARG A 390 -5.64 17.87 -7.95
N GLY A 391 -5.79 16.69 -8.57
CA GLY A 391 -7.08 16.10 -8.92
C GLY A 391 -7.90 15.79 -7.67
N VAL A 392 -7.27 15.10 -6.71
CA VAL A 392 -7.91 14.74 -5.43
C VAL A 392 -8.37 15.96 -4.64
N ALA A 393 -7.59 17.04 -4.60
CA ALA A 393 -8.01 18.27 -3.93
C ALA A 393 -9.27 18.88 -4.57
N GLY A 394 -9.34 18.88 -5.91
CA GLY A 394 -10.55 19.31 -6.65
C GLY A 394 -11.77 18.45 -6.32
N ASP A 395 -11.61 17.14 -6.23
CA ASP A 395 -12.65 16.19 -5.86
C ASP A 395 -13.14 16.42 -4.42
N VAL A 396 -12.24 16.64 -3.47
CA VAL A 396 -12.57 16.95 -2.07
C VAL A 396 -13.37 18.23 -1.95
N ILE A 397 -12.97 19.30 -2.66
CA ILE A 397 -13.70 20.56 -2.68
C ILE A 397 -15.11 20.35 -3.25
N SER A 398 -15.23 19.65 -4.38
CA SER A 398 -16.50 19.32 -5.02
C SER A 398 -17.39 18.47 -4.09
N ALA A 399 -16.81 17.47 -3.43
CA ALA A 399 -17.49 16.60 -2.50
C ALA A 399 -18.01 17.36 -1.27
N SER A 400 -17.28 18.35 -0.75
CA SER A 400 -17.76 19.18 0.35
C SER A 400 -19.04 19.95 -0.01
N GLN A 401 -19.28 20.16 -1.32
CA GLN A 401 -20.49 20.77 -1.87
C GLN A 401 -21.55 19.74 -2.31
N GLY A 402 -21.36 18.47 -2.01
CA GLY A 402 -22.28 17.38 -2.36
C GLY A 402 -22.15 16.85 -3.79
N LYS A 403 -21.06 17.19 -4.50
CA LYS A 403 -20.78 16.68 -5.84
C LYS A 403 -19.73 15.61 -5.75
N VAL A 404 -20.09 14.36 -6.02
CA VAL A 404 -19.17 13.20 -5.93
C VAL A 404 -19.15 12.40 -7.22
N ARG A 405 -18.02 11.77 -7.51
CA ARG A 405 -17.97 10.72 -8.53
C ARG A 405 -18.68 9.47 -7.98
N PRO A 406 -19.61 8.87 -8.73
CA PRO A 406 -20.31 7.69 -8.24
C PRO A 406 -19.34 6.54 -7.97
N VAL A 407 -19.65 5.76 -6.95
CA VAL A 407 -19.00 4.47 -6.71
C VAL A 407 -19.69 3.45 -7.62
N ILE A 408 -18.93 2.83 -8.50
CA ILE A 408 -19.41 1.82 -9.44
C ILE A 408 -18.91 0.45 -8.95
N GLU A 409 -19.81 -0.52 -8.94
CA GLU A 409 -19.46 -1.91 -8.67
C GLU A 409 -18.61 -2.45 -9.83
N PRO A 410 -17.42 -3.00 -9.58
CA PRO A 410 -16.51 -3.48 -10.62
C PRO A 410 -17.01 -4.76 -11.32
#